data_9a87bbcf247b448d9aa5062570e7929c
#
_entry.id   9a87bbcf247b448d9aa5062570e7929c
#
_cell.length_a   1.000
_cell.length_b   1.000
_cell.length_c   1.000
_cell.angle_alpha   90.00
_cell.angle_beta   90.00
_cell.angle_gamma   90.00
#
_symmetry.space_group_name_H-M   'P 1'
#
loop_
_entity.id
_entity.type
_entity.pdbx_description
1 polymer ?
#
loop_
_entity_poly.entity_id
_entity_poly.type
_entity_poly.pdbx_seq_one_letter_code
_entity_poly.pdbx_strand_id
1 'polypeptide(L)'
;MLQTMIRSNSPLSRMRQRQGVGVRRSSGRSGVGLSSADERLLQKILAQPVDYIDSPSFYETDAEFSIYDDAPDIQKPDVAWYRPLMDDLTPSSQKQPAKNSGTVLHTAEQERVLFLQYNYARHRVRELQKQVGPGELPTDEQAQALLRWYRTASGYREQIAETNLALVLAM
;
A
#
# COMPACT_ATOMS: atom_id res chain seq x y z
N MET A 1 35.06 -52.21 20.72
CA MET A 1 35.48 -51.77 19.37
C MET A 1 34.92 -50.36 19.15
N LEU A 2 35.76 -49.34 19.31
CA LEU A 2 35.44 -47.92 19.11
C LEU A 2 35.63 -47.58 17.65
N GLN A 3 34.58 -47.31 16.91
CA GLN A 3 34.61 -46.92 15.52
C GLN A 3 34.78 -45.40 15.46
N THR A 4 36.01 -44.96 15.22
CA THR A 4 36.35 -43.55 15.03
C THR A 4 35.77 -43.05 13.71
N MET A 5 34.73 -42.22 13.78
CA MET A 5 34.20 -41.51 12.61
C MET A 5 35.22 -40.47 12.14
N ILE A 6 35.86 -40.75 11.03
CA ILE A 6 36.75 -39.81 10.34
C ILE A 6 35.86 -38.72 9.71
N ARG A 7 35.88 -37.53 10.29
CA ARG A 7 35.24 -36.36 9.70
C ARG A 7 36.02 -35.94 8.45
N SER A 8 35.45 -36.13 7.27
CA SER A 8 36.04 -35.70 6.02
C SER A 8 36.02 -34.16 5.94
N ASN A 9 37.21 -33.58 5.85
CA ASN A 9 37.46 -32.14 5.78
C ASN A 9 37.45 -31.61 4.34
N SER A 10 36.65 -32.19 3.45
CA SER A 10 36.62 -31.81 2.05
C SER A 10 35.91 -30.43 1.86
N PRO A 11 36.30 -29.65 0.85
CA PRO A 11 35.66 -28.37 0.54
C PRO A 11 34.16 -28.50 0.31
N LEU A 12 33.71 -29.62 -0.24
CA LEU A 12 32.27 -29.90 -0.47
C LEU A 12 31.52 -30.20 0.82
N SER A 13 32.13 -30.83 1.82
CA SER A 13 31.50 -31.04 3.12
C SER A 13 31.39 -29.75 3.91
N ARG A 14 32.32 -28.82 3.75
CA ARG A 14 32.22 -27.45 4.32
C ARG A 14 31.12 -26.64 3.66
N MET A 15 30.90 -26.79 2.36
CA MET A 15 29.83 -26.13 1.63
C MET A 15 28.45 -26.67 2.03
N ARG A 16 28.29 -27.98 2.17
CA ARG A 16 27.06 -28.60 2.69
C ARG A 16 26.79 -28.22 4.14
N GLN A 17 27.80 -28.07 4.98
CA GLN A 17 27.67 -27.66 6.36
C GLN A 17 27.25 -26.18 6.48
N ARG A 18 27.69 -25.31 5.56
CA ARG A 18 27.21 -23.91 5.46
C ARG A 18 25.77 -23.80 4.95
N GLN A 19 25.32 -24.72 4.10
CA GLN A 19 23.94 -24.79 3.65
C GLN A 19 22.98 -25.46 4.67
N GLY A 20 23.50 -26.26 5.58
CA GLY A 20 22.72 -27.00 6.59
C GLY A 20 22.50 -26.30 7.92
N VAL A 21 23.10 -25.14 8.16
CA VAL A 21 22.94 -24.38 9.42
C VAL A 21 22.05 -23.15 9.22
N GLY A 22 21.17 -23.20 8.25
CA GLY A 22 19.99 -22.37 8.20
C GLY A 22 18.80 -23.12 8.79
N VAL A 23 18.83 -23.46 10.08
CA VAL A 23 17.59 -23.68 10.83
C VAL A 23 16.88 -22.34 10.83
N ARG A 24 16.14 -22.07 9.74
CA ARG A 24 15.10 -21.07 9.73
C ARG A 24 14.16 -21.45 10.88
N ARG A 25 14.30 -20.76 12.00
CA ARG A 25 13.22 -20.66 12.95
C ARG A 25 12.04 -20.14 12.14
N SER A 26 11.12 -21.01 11.78
CA SER A 26 9.81 -20.67 11.32
C SER A 26 9.09 -20.02 12.51
N SER A 27 9.38 -18.74 12.76
CA SER A 27 8.41 -17.87 13.38
C SER A 27 7.20 -17.98 12.47
N GLY A 28 6.04 -18.36 13.00
CA GLY A 28 4.80 -18.69 12.28
C GLY A 28 4.52 -17.70 11.14
N ARG A 29 5.04 -18.03 9.96
CA ARG A 29 4.80 -17.26 8.75
C ARG A 29 3.50 -17.77 8.19
N SER A 30 2.56 -16.87 8.01
CA SER A 30 1.47 -17.08 7.10
C SER A 30 2.05 -17.59 5.78
N GLY A 31 1.46 -18.68 5.24
CA GLY A 31 2.02 -19.47 4.13
C GLY A 31 2.09 -18.78 2.77
N VAL A 32 1.62 -17.53 2.64
CA VAL A 32 1.78 -16.70 1.44
C VAL A 32 3.15 -16.05 1.50
N GLY A 33 3.95 -16.24 0.46
CA GLY A 33 5.26 -15.61 0.32
C GLY A 33 5.15 -14.10 0.13
N LEU A 34 4.72 -13.38 1.18
CA LEU A 34 4.69 -11.93 1.18
C LEU A 34 6.11 -11.38 1.02
N SER A 35 6.25 -10.30 0.27
CA SER A 35 7.52 -9.61 0.18
C SER A 35 7.89 -9.02 1.55
N SER A 36 9.19 -8.82 1.80
CA SER A 36 9.65 -8.18 3.05
C SER A 36 9.08 -6.76 3.24
N ALA A 37 8.76 -6.08 2.14
CA ALA A 37 8.09 -4.78 2.16
C ALA A 37 6.63 -4.91 2.62
N ASP A 38 5.92 -5.94 2.14
CA ASP A 38 4.54 -6.21 2.53
C ASP A 38 4.43 -6.66 3.99
N GLU A 39 5.38 -7.47 4.46
CA GLU A 39 5.45 -7.86 5.87
C GLU A 39 5.59 -6.63 6.79
N ARG A 40 6.48 -5.69 6.44
CA ARG A 40 6.66 -4.44 7.20
C ARG A 40 5.41 -3.56 7.15
N LEU A 41 4.79 -3.46 5.98
CA LEU A 41 3.56 -2.69 5.81
C LEU A 41 2.43 -3.29 6.63
N LEU A 42 2.27 -4.61 6.60
CA LEU A 42 1.27 -5.33 7.39
C LEU A 42 1.46 -5.11 8.90
N GLN A 43 2.70 -5.20 9.38
CA GLN A 43 3.03 -4.88 10.78
C GLN A 43 2.64 -3.45 11.14
N LYS A 44 2.92 -2.47 10.25
CA LYS A 44 2.52 -1.07 10.45
C LYS A 44 1.00 -0.91 10.50
N ILE A 45 0.26 -1.59 9.63
CA ILE A 45 -1.20 -1.56 9.62
C ILE A 45 -1.75 -2.12 10.93
N LEU A 46 -1.22 -3.24 11.41
CA LEU A 46 -1.71 -3.90 12.63
C LEU A 46 -1.31 -3.17 13.93
N ALA A 47 -0.25 -2.36 13.89
CA ALA A 47 0.25 -1.65 15.07
C ALA A 47 -0.68 -0.54 15.57
N GLN A 48 -1.47 0.06 14.67
CA GLN A 48 -2.35 1.18 15.01
C GLN A 48 -3.72 1.01 14.35
N PRO A 49 -4.82 1.28 15.06
CA PRO A 49 -6.14 1.28 14.48
C PRO A 49 -6.26 2.37 13.40
N VAL A 50 -6.85 2.00 12.28
CA VAL A 50 -7.10 2.96 11.18
C VAL A 50 -8.40 3.70 11.46
N ASP A 51 -8.32 5.03 11.53
CA ASP A 51 -9.49 5.90 11.65
C ASP A 51 -10.14 6.15 10.30
N TYR A 52 -11.44 6.36 10.27
CA TYR A 52 -12.21 6.71 9.08
C TYR A 52 -13.43 7.56 9.47
N ILE A 53 -13.95 8.31 8.51
CA ILE A 53 -15.22 9.00 8.66
C ILE A 53 -16.32 8.05 8.25
N ASP A 54 -17.22 7.75 9.16
CA ASP A 54 -18.29 6.78 8.96
C ASP A 54 -19.38 7.34 8.03
N SER A 55 -20.04 6.44 7.29
CA SER A 55 -21.17 6.74 6.42
C SER A 55 -22.18 5.61 6.43
N PRO A 56 -23.49 5.90 6.44
CA PRO A 56 -24.54 4.88 6.36
C PRO A 56 -24.40 3.96 5.14
N SER A 57 -23.89 4.47 4.02
CA SER A 57 -23.68 3.71 2.79
C SER A 57 -22.64 2.57 2.92
N PHE A 58 -21.80 2.58 3.97
CA PHE A 58 -20.83 1.51 4.18
C PHE A 58 -21.45 0.20 4.64
N TYR A 59 -22.66 0.25 5.15
CA TYR A 59 -23.38 -0.89 5.72
C TYR A 59 -24.47 -1.46 4.79
N GLU A 60 -24.59 -0.91 3.59
CA GLU A 60 -25.48 -1.43 2.56
C GLU A 60 -24.96 -2.75 2.00
N THR A 61 -25.88 -3.61 1.54
CA THR A 61 -25.52 -4.95 1.06
C THR A 61 -24.54 -4.91 -0.11
N ASP A 62 -24.71 -3.92 -0.99
CA ASP A 62 -23.89 -3.75 -2.21
C ASP A 62 -22.95 -2.52 -2.11
N ALA A 63 -22.53 -2.17 -0.89
CA ALA A 63 -21.75 -0.97 -0.62
C ALA A 63 -20.46 -0.88 -1.47
N GLU A 64 -19.74 -1.98 -1.63
CA GLU A 64 -18.50 -2.00 -2.44
C GLU A 64 -18.80 -1.68 -3.90
N PHE A 65 -19.84 -2.28 -4.47
CA PHE A 65 -20.25 -2.04 -5.85
C PHE A 65 -20.72 -0.59 -6.06
N SER A 66 -21.62 -0.11 -5.21
CA SER A 66 -22.18 1.25 -5.36
C SER A 66 -21.13 2.35 -5.17
N ILE A 67 -20.13 2.14 -4.32
CA ILE A 67 -19.10 3.13 -4.02
C ILE A 67 -17.97 3.14 -5.08
N TYR A 68 -17.66 1.99 -5.71
CA TYR A 68 -16.54 1.89 -6.65
C TYR A 68 -16.96 1.66 -8.10
N ASP A 69 -17.86 0.70 -8.36
CA ASP A 69 -18.18 0.28 -9.73
C ASP A 69 -19.26 1.16 -10.36
N ASP A 70 -20.25 1.63 -9.58
CA ASP A 70 -21.30 2.53 -10.03
C ASP A 70 -20.92 4.01 -9.93
N ALA A 71 -19.77 4.31 -9.32
CA ALA A 71 -19.27 5.67 -9.17
C ALA A 71 -18.72 6.22 -10.49
N PRO A 72 -18.87 7.53 -10.75
CA PRO A 72 -18.28 8.16 -11.93
C PRO A 72 -16.76 8.03 -11.93
N ASP A 73 -16.18 7.80 -13.10
CA ASP A 73 -14.73 7.78 -13.26
C ASP A 73 -14.15 9.20 -13.08
N ILE A 74 -13.35 9.36 -12.05
CA ILE A 74 -12.74 10.65 -11.71
C ILE A 74 -11.29 10.63 -12.14
N GLN A 75 -10.99 11.42 -13.18
CA GLN A 75 -9.64 11.51 -13.71
C GLN A 75 -8.68 12.09 -12.67
N LYS A 76 -7.49 11.48 -12.60
CA LYS A 76 -6.42 12.04 -11.78
C LYS A 76 -5.93 13.35 -12.40
N PRO A 77 -5.67 14.38 -11.58
CA PRO A 77 -5.09 15.62 -12.07
C PRO A 77 -3.69 15.34 -12.66
N ASP A 78 -3.38 15.97 -13.78
CA ASP A 78 -2.02 15.96 -14.30
C ASP A 78 -1.16 16.97 -13.53
N VAL A 79 -0.40 16.49 -12.59
CA VAL A 79 0.54 17.30 -11.77
C VAL A 79 1.96 17.34 -12.35
N ALA A 80 2.16 16.82 -13.57
CA ALA A 80 3.48 16.76 -14.20
C ALA A 80 4.09 18.16 -14.41
N TRP A 81 3.26 19.20 -14.56
CA TRP A 81 3.70 20.59 -14.66
C TRP A 81 4.29 21.16 -13.35
N TYR A 82 3.96 20.51 -12.23
CA TYR A 82 4.38 20.95 -10.88
C TYR A 82 5.62 20.20 -10.37
N ARG A 83 6.28 19.45 -11.17
CA ARG A 83 7.62 19.00 -10.74
C ARG A 83 8.48 20.26 -10.59
N PRO A 84 8.71 20.77 -9.37
CA PRO A 84 9.58 21.91 -9.23
C PRO A 84 10.93 21.50 -9.77
N LEU A 85 11.38 22.11 -10.77
CA LEU A 85 12.68 22.66 -11.11
C LEU A 85 13.93 22.09 -10.40
N MET A 86 13.86 20.85 -9.89
CA MET A 86 15.09 20.14 -9.55
C MET A 86 15.90 19.83 -10.81
N ASP A 87 15.25 19.84 -11.99
CA ASP A 87 15.91 19.67 -13.27
C ASP A 87 16.46 20.99 -13.87
N ASP A 88 16.14 22.16 -13.34
CA ASP A 88 16.69 23.43 -13.79
C ASP A 88 18.19 23.63 -13.45
N LEU A 89 18.76 22.69 -12.72
CA LEU A 89 20.20 22.68 -12.48
C LEU A 89 21.00 22.05 -13.63
N THR A 90 20.32 21.49 -14.63
CA THR A 90 20.96 20.99 -15.86
C THR A 90 20.85 22.02 -16.98
N PRO A 91 21.98 22.51 -17.53
CA PRO A 91 21.99 23.61 -18.52
C PRO A 91 21.43 23.26 -19.90
N SER A 92 20.72 22.16 -20.05
CA SER A 92 20.21 21.69 -21.35
C SER A 92 18.69 21.50 -21.42
N SER A 93 17.91 21.91 -20.43
CA SER A 93 16.47 21.85 -20.56
C SER A 93 15.95 22.96 -21.46
N GLN A 94 15.73 22.59 -22.73
CA GLN A 94 14.88 23.40 -23.61
C GLN A 94 13.57 23.65 -22.87
N LYS A 95 13.27 24.93 -22.65
CA LYS A 95 11.99 25.39 -22.09
C LYS A 95 10.86 24.82 -22.96
N GLN A 96 10.32 23.68 -22.57
CA GLN A 96 9.05 23.27 -23.13
C GLN A 96 8.03 24.32 -22.70
N PRO A 97 7.28 24.90 -23.64
CA PRO A 97 6.22 25.82 -23.28
C PRO A 97 5.31 25.06 -22.32
N ALA A 98 5.01 25.66 -21.17
CA ALA A 98 4.01 25.14 -20.27
C ALA A 98 2.76 24.88 -21.08
N LYS A 99 2.49 23.62 -21.42
CA LYS A 99 1.18 23.23 -21.90
C LYS A 99 0.23 23.75 -20.82
N ASN A 100 -0.72 24.57 -21.20
CA ASN A 100 -1.87 24.90 -20.40
C ASN A 100 -2.68 23.62 -20.17
N SER A 101 -2.14 22.71 -19.37
CA SER A 101 -2.89 21.64 -18.76
C SER A 101 -3.80 22.36 -17.77
N GLY A 102 -5.03 22.64 -18.22
CA GLY A 102 -6.03 23.21 -17.34
C GLY A 102 -6.00 22.37 -16.07
N THR A 103 -5.70 23.01 -14.95
CA THR A 103 -5.70 22.39 -13.64
C THR A 103 -7.10 21.82 -13.48
N VAL A 104 -7.25 20.50 -13.60
CA VAL A 104 -8.54 19.83 -13.41
C VAL A 104 -8.82 19.87 -11.92
N LEU A 105 -9.48 20.94 -11.50
CA LEU A 105 -10.03 21.02 -10.15
C LEU A 105 -11.26 20.11 -10.10
N HIS A 106 -11.32 19.28 -9.09
CA HIS A 106 -12.52 18.45 -8.87
C HIS A 106 -13.72 19.32 -8.49
N THR A 107 -14.89 18.92 -8.97
CA THR A 107 -16.13 19.48 -8.46
C THR A 107 -16.39 18.97 -7.04
N ALA A 108 -17.24 19.67 -6.28
CA ALA A 108 -17.62 19.24 -4.93
C ALA A 108 -18.24 17.82 -4.91
N GLU A 109 -18.92 17.43 -6.00
CA GLU A 109 -19.48 16.08 -6.14
C GLU A 109 -18.36 15.04 -6.35
N GLN A 110 -17.38 15.33 -7.20
CA GLN A 110 -16.22 14.47 -7.41
C GLN A 110 -15.39 14.30 -6.14
N GLU A 111 -15.16 15.38 -5.42
CA GLU A 111 -14.48 15.32 -4.12
C GLU A 111 -15.25 14.45 -3.12
N ARG A 112 -16.57 14.61 -3.04
CA ARG A 112 -17.43 13.77 -2.17
C ARG A 112 -17.25 12.28 -2.50
N VAL A 113 -17.25 11.92 -3.78
CA VAL A 113 -17.07 10.53 -4.21
C VAL A 113 -15.68 10.03 -3.81
N LEU A 114 -14.61 10.79 -4.07
CA LEU A 114 -13.25 10.41 -3.69
C LEU A 114 -13.09 10.23 -2.17
N PHE A 115 -13.66 11.13 -1.38
CA PHE A 115 -13.63 11.00 0.07
C PHE A 115 -14.45 9.81 0.57
N LEU A 116 -15.57 9.49 -0.08
CA LEU A 116 -16.38 8.32 0.25
C LEU A 116 -15.59 7.04 -0.02
N GLN A 117 -14.98 6.90 -1.21
CA GLN A 117 -14.14 5.78 -1.61
C GLN A 117 -12.93 5.61 -0.68
N TYR A 118 -12.27 6.72 -0.34
CA TYR A 118 -11.16 6.73 0.60
C TYR A 118 -11.56 6.20 1.98
N ASN A 119 -12.66 6.73 2.54
CA ASN A 119 -13.11 6.34 3.87
C ASN A 119 -13.68 4.92 3.89
N TYR A 120 -14.35 4.46 2.82
CA TYR A 120 -14.77 3.07 2.72
C TYR A 120 -13.58 2.10 2.74
N ALA A 121 -12.52 2.39 1.98
CA ALA A 121 -11.32 1.56 2.02
C ALA A 121 -10.71 1.49 3.43
N ARG A 122 -10.70 2.60 4.16
CA ARG A 122 -10.24 2.64 5.57
C ARG A 122 -11.17 1.90 6.52
N HIS A 123 -12.48 2.01 6.31
CA HIS A 123 -13.49 1.21 7.03
C HIS A 123 -13.21 -0.28 6.85
N ARG A 124 -12.98 -0.75 5.63
CA ARG A 124 -12.65 -2.16 5.35
C ARG A 124 -11.36 -2.62 6.06
N VAL A 125 -10.32 -1.77 6.05
CA VAL A 125 -9.09 -2.05 6.83
C VAL A 125 -9.42 -2.19 8.31
N ARG A 126 -10.24 -1.27 8.85
CA ARG A 126 -10.61 -1.29 10.27
C ARG A 126 -11.40 -2.54 10.65
N GLU A 127 -12.35 -2.97 9.82
CA GLU A 127 -13.11 -4.20 10.03
C GLU A 127 -12.19 -5.43 10.04
N LEU A 128 -11.26 -5.52 9.10
CA LEU A 128 -10.28 -6.60 9.07
C LEU A 128 -9.34 -6.57 10.29
N GLN A 129 -8.93 -5.39 10.77
CA GLN A 129 -8.16 -5.27 12.02
C GLN A 129 -8.93 -5.80 13.22
N LYS A 130 -10.25 -5.53 13.31
CA LYS A 130 -11.10 -6.07 14.37
C LYS A 130 -11.23 -7.59 14.31
N GLN A 131 -11.32 -8.16 13.09
CA GLN A 131 -11.42 -9.61 12.88
C GLN A 131 -10.12 -10.35 13.25
N VAL A 132 -8.96 -9.75 12.99
CA VAL A 132 -7.66 -10.32 13.37
C VAL A 132 -7.48 -10.28 14.88
N GLY A 133 -8.01 -9.24 15.53
CA GLY A 133 -7.82 -9.07 16.98
C GLY A 133 -6.44 -8.53 17.39
N PRO A 134 -6.33 -8.04 18.61
CA PRO A 134 -5.09 -7.47 19.10
C PRO A 134 -4.05 -8.56 19.43
N GLY A 135 -2.90 -8.49 18.78
CA GLY A 135 -1.77 -9.40 19.01
C GLY A 135 -1.86 -10.74 18.29
N GLU A 136 -2.90 -10.97 17.49
CA GLU A 136 -3.02 -12.14 16.64
C GLU A 136 -2.37 -11.93 15.28
N LEU A 137 -1.96 -13.04 14.64
CA LEU A 137 -1.45 -13.01 13.29
C LEU A 137 -2.61 -13.22 12.30
N PRO A 138 -2.71 -12.39 11.26
CA PRO A 138 -3.74 -12.56 10.24
C PRO A 138 -3.50 -13.85 9.43
N THR A 139 -4.59 -14.45 8.97
CA THR A 139 -4.52 -15.51 7.95
C THR A 139 -3.99 -14.92 6.64
N ASP A 140 -3.57 -15.77 5.71
CA ASP A 140 -3.07 -15.34 4.41
C ASP A 140 -4.07 -14.50 3.63
N GLU A 141 -5.34 -14.88 3.67
CA GLU A 141 -6.45 -14.15 3.05
C GLU A 141 -6.67 -12.78 3.70
N GLN A 142 -6.66 -12.73 5.03
CA GLN A 142 -6.77 -11.49 5.78
C GLN A 142 -5.59 -10.55 5.52
N ALA A 143 -4.37 -11.08 5.46
CA ALA A 143 -3.17 -10.31 5.17
C ALA A 143 -3.23 -9.68 3.77
N GLN A 144 -3.62 -10.45 2.75
CA GLN A 144 -3.79 -9.94 1.39
C GLN A 144 -4.91 -8.89 1.31
N ALA A 145 -6.05 -9.13 1.96
CA ALA A 145 -7.16 -8.20 2.01
C ALA A 145 -6.77 -6.89 2.71
N LEU A 146 -6.07 -6.94 3.85
CA LEU A 146 -5.54 -5.77 4.55
C LEU A 146 -4.60 -4.94 3.66
N LEU A 147 -3.66 -5.59 2.99
CA LEU A 147 -2.72 -4.93 2.08
C LEU A 147 -3.45 -4.29 0.89
N ARG A 148 -4.39 -5.00 0.28
CA ARG A 148 -5.20 -4.50 -0.84
C ARG A 148 -5.95 -3.23 -0.43
N TRP A 149 -6.76 -3.29 0.63
CA TRP A 149 -7.56 -2.16 1.07
C TRP A 149 -6.73 -0.97 1.54
N TYR A 150 -5.61 -1.22 2.22
CA TYR A 150 -4.70 -0.16 2.61
C TYR A 150 -4.06 0.55 1.41
N ARG A 151 -3.66 -0.20 0.38
CA ARG A 151 -3.13 0.37 -0.87
C ARG A 151 -4.20 1.16 -1.62
N THR A 152 -5.43 0.65 -1.67
CA THR A 152 -6.57 1.38 -2.23
C THR A 152 -6.77 2.72 -1.51
N ALA A 153 -6.82 2.71 -0.18
CA ALA A 153 -6.91 3.94 0.60
C ALA A 153 -5.74 4.90 0.33
N SER A 154 -4.51 4.38 0.24
CA SER A 154 -3.32 5.21 -0.06
C SER A 154 -3.41 5.86 -1.43
N GLY A 155 -3.88 5.14 -2.45
CA GLY A 155 -4.07 5.69 -3.79
C GLY A 155 -5.07 6.85 -3.83
N TYR A 156 -6.22 6.71 -3.15
CA TYR A 156 -7.18 7.81 -3.04
C TYR A 156 -6.65 9.00 -2.24
N ARG A 157 -5.91 8.73 -1.16
CA ARG A 157 -5.26 9.80 -0.40
C ARG A 157 -4.28 10.59 -1.26
N GLU A 158 -3.48 9.91 -2.08
CA GLU A 158 -2.54 10.55 -3.00
C GLU A 158 -3.28 11.39 -4.03
N GLN A 159 -4.34 10.86 -4.64
CA GLN A 159 -5.16 11.59 -5.61
C GLN A 159 -5.79 12.85 -5.01
N ILE A 160 -6.34 12.78 -3.80
CA ILE A 160 -6.89 13.93 -3.07
C ILE A 160 -5.79 14.94 -2.75
N ALA A 161 -4.61 14.49 -2.32
CA ALA A 161 -3.49 15.35 -2.00
C ALA A 161 -2.95 16.08 -3.24
N GLU A 162 -2.82 15.40 -4.37
CA GLU A 162 -2.38 15.98 -5.64
C GLU A 162 -3.33 17.07 -6.14
N THR A 163 -4.64 16.84 -6.03
CA THR A 163 -5.65 17.85 -6.39
C THR A 163 -5.57 19.10 -5.50
N ASN A 164 -5.44 18.90 -4.19
CA ASN A 164 -5.31 20.01 -3.26
C ASN A 164 -3.98 20.77 -3.42
N LEU A 165 -2.91 20.07 -3.78
CA LEU A 165 -1.64 20.70 -4.08
C LEU A 165 -1.75 21.61 -5.31
N ALA A 166 -2.42 21.16 -6.38
CA ALA A 166 -2.67 21.96 -7.57
C ALA A 166 -3.45 23.25 -7.22
N LEU A 167 -4.41 23.18 -6.29
CA LEU A 167 -5.16 24.34 -5.83
C LEU A 167 -4.25 25.33 -5.07
N VAL A 168 -3.41 24.85 -4.15
CA VAL A 168 -2.49 25.72 -3.37
C VAL A 168 -1.51 26.46 -4.26
N LEU A 169 -1.12 25.84 -5.38
CA LEU A 169 -0.17 26.45 -6.32
C LEU A 169 -0.82 27.43 -7.29
N ALA A 170 -2.13 27.30 -7.52
CA ALA A 170 -2.90 28.23 -8.34
C ALA A 170 -3.23 29.54 -7.60
N MET A 171 -3.03 29.60 -6.29
CA MET A 171 -3.25 30.77 -5.44
C MET A 171 -1.99 31.64 -5.33
#